data_0fa8ffe91560b68447a2c9611a03510c
#
_entry.id   0fa8ffe91560b68447a2c9611a03510c
#
_cell.length_a   1.000
_cell.length_b   1.000
_cell.length_c   1.000
_cell.angle_alpha   90.00
_cell.angle_beta   90.00
_cell.angle_gamma   90.00
#
_symmetry.space_group_name_H-M   'P 1'
#
loop_
_entity.id
_entity.type
_entity.pdbx_description
1 polymer ?
#
loop_
_entity_poly.entity_id
_entity_poly.type
_entity_poly.pdbx_seq_one_letter_code
_entity_poly.pdbx_strand_id
1 'polypeptide(L)'
;MQYSGQIRKGYYIVADIKGKNNPNYKTGLSKSNSGVYHSWCAMRQRCRNPKNPKYPRYGGRGITICEEWETAKGFYAWAVANGWAEGLQIDRIDNNGNYCPENCRWITRSENSRKKSTTKIDVLTAQEIRSRINEDWHDLAKEYKCSHGNIWFIMHNFTHMPDGVCTAKLRDRKQKK
;
A
#
# COMPACT_ATOMS: atom_id res chain seq x y z
N MET A 1 -29.61 20.11 -25.91
CA MET A 1 -28.18 19.85 -26.26
C MET A 1 -27.80 18.52 -25.66
N GLN A 2 -27.73 17.48 -26.49
CA GLN A 2 -27.28 16.15 -26.08
C GLN A 2 -25.75 16.16 -26.00
N TYR A 3 -25.21 15.99 -24.81
CA TYR A 3 -23.79 15.73 -24.64
C TYR A 3 -23.58 14.22 -24.73
N SER A 4 -23.12 13.76 -25.90
CA SER A 4 -22.61 12.41 -26.05
C SER A 4 -21.29 12.28 -25.28
N GLY A 5 -21.30 11.51 -24.20
CA GLY A 5 -20.12 11.21 -23.43
C GLY A 5 -19.13 10.41 -24.28
N GLN A 6 -18.06 11.04 -24.72
CA GLN A 6 -16.96 10.34 -25.39
C GLN A 6 -16.08 9.68 -24.34
N ILE A 7 -16.02 8.36 -24.41
CA ILE A 7 -15.00 7.57 -23.70
C ILE A 7 -13.69 7.71 -24.44
N ARG A 8 -12.76 8.50 -23.93
CA ARG A 8 -11.36 8.45 -24.35
C ARG A 8 -10.56 7.69 -23.32
N LYS A 9 -10.16 6.45 -23.65
CA LYS A 9 -9.23 5.62 -22.87
C LYS A 9 -9.53 5.54 -21.36
N GLY A 10 -10.74 5.09 -20.98
CA GLY A 10 -11.09 4.83 -19.58
C GLY A 10 -11.36 6.05 -18.69
N TYR A 11 -11.49 7.25 -19.25
CA TYR A 11 -11.84 8.45 -18.51
C TYR A 11 -13.33 8.69 -18.52
N TYR A 12 -13.98 8.60 -17.39
CA TYR A 12 -15.32 9.13 -17.21
C TYR A 12 -15.23 10.64 -16.98
N ILE A 13 -15.45 11.43 -18.03
CA ILE A 13 -15.71 12.87 -17.90
C ILE A 13 -17.18 13.07 -17.48
N VAL A 14 -17.68 12.31 -16.53
CA VAL A 14 -19.07 12.44 -16.06
C VAL A 14 -19.17 13.42 -14.90
N ALA A 15 -18.06 13.88 -14.39
CA ALA A 15 -18.02 14.70 -13.19
C ALA A 15 -18.53 16.14 -13.39
N ASP A 16 -18.59 16.61 -14.64
CA ASP A 16 -18.79 18.03 -14.89
C ASP A 16 -20.25 18.50 -14.87
N ILE A 17 -21.22 17.57 -14.97
CA ILE A 17 -22.60 17.97 -15.17
C ILE A 17 -23.46 17.96 -13.90
N LYS A 18 -23.22 16.99 -12.99
CA LYS A 18 -24.03 16.86 -11.77
C LYS A 18 -23.55 17.68 -10.58
N GLY A 19 -22.34 18.16 -10.61
CA GLY A 19 -21.72 18.87 -9.48
C GLY A 19 -21.76 20.39 -9.56
N LYS A 20 -21.88 20.98 -10.72
CA LYS A 20 -21.76 22.45 -10.92
C LYS A 20 -22.81 23.28 -10.17
N ASN A 21 -23.97 22.71 -9.90
CA ASN A 21 -25.04 23.38 -9.15
C ASN A 21 -25.01 23.13 -7.63
N ASN A 22 -24.01 22.39 -7.15
CA ASN A 22 -23.83 22.18 -5.72
C ASN A 22 -22.88 23.23 -5.16
N PRO A 23 -23.28 24.07 -4.18
CA PRO A 23 -22.39 25.07 -3.56
C PRO A 23 -21.11 24.49 -2.98
N ASN A 24 -21.10 23.22 -2.63
CA ASN A 24 -19.95 22.47 -2.12
C ASN A 24 -19.16 21.72 -3.22
N TYR A 25 -19.56 21.88 -4.49
CA TYR A 25 -18.87 21.26 -5.62
C TYR A 25 -17.54 21.95 -5.88
N LYS A 26 -16.45 21.30 -5.55
CA LYS A 26 -15.11 21.85 -5.84
C LYS A 26 -14.45 21.23 -7.07
N THR A 27 -14.59 19.92 -7.27
CA THR A 27 -13.89 19.22 -8.37
C THR A 27 -14.70 18.09 -9.01
N GLY A 28 -15.83 17.69 -8.46
CA GLY A 28 -16.63 16.54 -8.92
C GLY A 28 -15.98 15.17 -8.73
N LEU A 29 -14.73 15.12 -8.26
CA LEU A 29 -13.96 13.89 -8.12
C LEU A 29 -14.35 13.05 -6.89
N SER A 30 -15.12 13.63 -5.96
CA SER A 30 -15.40 13.00 -4.66
C SER A 30 -16.39 11.82 -4.72
N LYS A 31 -17.25 11.73 -5.74
CA LYS A 31 -18.27 10.68 -5.84
C LYS A 31 -17.94 9.57 -6.84
N SER A 32 -17.36 9.90 -7.97
CA SER A 32 -17.11 8.94 -9.05
C SER A 32 -15.76 8.22 -8.96
N ASN A 33 -14.81 8.77 -8.17
CA ASN A 33 -13.47 8.23 -8.03
C ASN A 33 -13.00 8.32 -6.58
N SER A 34 -13.82 7.82 -5.68
CA SER A 34 -13.60 7.90 -4.23
C SER A 34 -12.23 7.34 -3.82
N GLY A 35 -11.75 6.28 -4.45
CA GLY A 35 -10.47 5.65 -4.12
C GLY A 35 -9.25 6.54 -4.39
N VAL A 36 -9.18 7.18 -5.57
CA VAL A 36 -8.09 8.12 -5.90
C VAL A 36 -8.15 9.34 -4.98
N TYR A 37 -9.34 9.92 -4.84
CA TYR A 37 -9.52 11.11 -4.00
C TYR A 37 -9.16 10.84 -2.54
N HIS A 38 -9.58 9.70 -1.99
CA HIS A 38 -9.20 9.28 -0.64
C HIS A 38 -7.70 9.08 -0.50
N SER A 39 -7.03 8.51 -1.51
CA SER A 39 -5.57 8.35 -1.52
C SER A 39 -4.87 9.70 -1.49
N TRP A 40 -5.34 10.68 -2.28
CA TRP A 40 -4.82 12.04 -2.30
C TRP A 40 -5.04 12.76 -0.96
N CYS A 41 -6.24 12.70 -0.41
CA CYS A 41 -6.54 13.27 0.91
C CYS A 41 -5.66 12.66 2.00
N ALA A 42 -5.53 11.33 2.02
CA ALA A 42 -4.73 10.62 3.00
C ALA A 42 -3.23 10.97 2.89
N MET A 43 -2.71 11.13 1.67
CA MET A 43 -1.35 11.58 1.40
C MET A 43 -1.12 12.99 1.98
N ARG A 44 -2.01 13.94 1.69
CA ARG A 44 -1.93 15.32 2.21
C ARG A 44 -2.01 15.35 3.74
N GLN A 45 -2.91 14.58 4.33
CA GLN A 45 -3.03 14.50 5.78
C GLN A 45 -1.74 14.01 6.45
N ARG A 46 -1.08 13.03 5.86
CA ARG A 46 0.20 12.52 6.39
C ARG A 46 1.34 13.51 6.26
N CYS A 47 1.36 14.33 5.19
CA CYS A 47 2.47 15.24 4.93
C CYS A 47 2.28 16.62 5.59
N ARG A 48 1.04 17.06 5.84
CA ARG A 48 0.76 18.45 6.22
C ARG A 48 0.03 18.64 7.54
N ASN A 49 -0.60 17.61 8.08
CA ASN A 49 -1.38 17.76 9.31
C ASN A 49 -0.60 17.23 10.52
N PRO A 50 -0.04 18.08 11.38
CA PRO A 50 0.68 17.66 12.58
C PRO A 50 -0.15 16.84 13.55
N LYS A 51 -1.49 16.97 13.52
CA LYS A 51 -2.42 16.18 14.34
C LYS A 51 -2.66 14.77 13.79
N ASN A 52 -2.20 14.48 12.58
CA ASN A 52 -2.33 13.13 12.02
C ASN A 52 -1.35 12.17 12.71
N PRO A 53 -1.80 11.00 13.23
CA PRO A 53 -0.91 10.06 13.92
C PRO A 53 0.27 9.56 13.08
N LYS A 54 0.17 9.65 11.76
CA LYS A 54 1.24 9.26 10.84
C LYS A 54 2.19 10.40 10.48
N TYR A 55 1.84 11.65 10.80
CA TYR A 55 2.64 12.83 10.46
C TYR A 55 4.12 12.70 10.87
N PRO A 56 4.50 12.21 12.07
CA PRO A 56 5.90 12.07 12.46
C PRO A 56 6.73 11.19 11.52
N ARG A 57 6.07 10.28 10.78
CA ARG A 57 6.73 9.38 9.81
C ARG A 57 6.75 9.91 8.38
N TYR A 58 6.10 11.07 8.13
CA TYR A 58 5.97 11.69 6.81
C TYR A 58 6.36 13.18 6.86
N GLY A 59 5.41 14.08 7.01
CA GLY A 59 5.71 15.52 7.06
C GLY A 59 6.68 15.92 8.16
N GLY A 60 6.60 15.28 9.32
CA GLY A 60 7.54 15.46 10.43
C GLY A 60 8.99 15.05 10.12
N ARG A 61 9.20 14.28 9.02
CA ARG A 61 10.53 13.93 8.48
C ARG A 61 10.92 14.78 7.27
N GLY A 62 10.13 15.78 6.91
CA GLY A 62 10.36 16.61 5.73
C GLY A 62 9.84 16.03 4.41
N ILE A 63 9.04 14.95 4.44
CA ILE A 63 8.44 14.40 3.23
C ILE A 63 7.32 15.31 2.74
N THR A 64 7.44 15.77 1.51
CA THR A 64 6.53 16.69 0.83
C THR A 64 5.76 16.04 -0.31
N ILE A 65 4.92 16.82 -0.95
CA ILE A 65 4.15 16.45 -2.13
C ILE A 65 4.58 17.39 -3.25
N CYS A 66 4.79 16.87 -4.47
CA CYS A 66 5.16 17.68 -5.63
C CYS A 66 4.04 18.67 -6.01
N GLU A 67 4.43 19.70 -6.73
CA GLU A 67 3.54 20.80 -7.13
C GLU A 67 2.37 20.30 -7.99
N GLU A 68 2.60 19.37 -8.90
CA GLU A 68 1.58 18.81 -9.79
C GLU A 68 0.43 18.13 -9.01
N TRP A 69 0.71 17.64 -7.80
CA TRP A 69 -0.28 16.97 -6.95
C TRP A 69 -0.86 17.86 -5.85
N GLU A 70 -0.60 19.15 -5.90
CA GLU A 70 -1.25 20.11 -5.00
C GLU A 70 -2.76 20.13 -5.19
N THR A 71 -3.21 19.86 -6.40
CA THR A 71 -4.62 19.72 -6.74
C THR A 71 -5.02 18.25 -6.90
N ALA A 72 -6.25 17.92 -6.49
CA ALA A 72 -6.80 16.59 -6.73
C ALA A 72 -6.85 16.24 -8.22
N LYS A 73 -6.99 17.24 -9.11
CA LYS A 73 -7.04 17.07 -10.55
C LYS A 73 -5.70 16.58 -11.11
N GLY A 74 -4.58 17.19 -10.69
CA GLY A 74 -3.23 16.78 -11.10
C GLY A 74 -2.91 15.36 -10.65
N PHE A 75 -3.17 15.07 -9.36
CA PHE A 75 -2.99 13.72 -8.84
C PHE A 75 -3.85 12.68 -9.56
N TYR A 76 -5.11 13.01 -9.87
CA TYR A 76 -6.02 12.13 -10.58
C TYR A 76 -5.53 11.81 -11.99
N ALA A 77 -5.08 12.82 -12.74
CA ALA A 77 -4.53 12.62 -14.09
C ALA A 77 -3.36 11.63 -14.08
N TRP A 78 -2.43 11.80 -13.14
CA TRP A 78 -1.33 10.86 -12.95
C TRP A 78 -1.82 9.46 -12.55
N ALA A 79 -2.74 9.37 -11.60
CA ALA A 79 -3.22 8.10 -11.09
C ALA A 79 -3.78 7.20 -12.18
N VAL A 80 -4.62 7.77 -13.05
CA VAL A 80 -5.22 7.05 -14.18
C VAL A 80 -4.18 6.68 -15.23
N ALA A 81 -3.28 7.59 -15.57
CA ALA A 81 -2.21 7.34 -16.54
C ALA A 81 -1.23 6.24 -16.07
N ASN A 82 -1.09 6.06 -14.76
CA ASN A 82 -0.17 5.09 -14.16
C ASN A 82 -0.88 3.84 -13.60
N GLY A 83 -2.04 3.49 -14.15
CA GLY A 83 -2.67 2.19 -13.91
C GLY A 83 -3.39 2.05 -12.57
N TRP A 84 -3.91 3.16 -12.01
CA TRP A 84 -4.78 3.04 -10.85
C TRP A 84 -5.96 2.11 -11.11
N ALA A 85 -6.23 1.23 -10.16
CA ALA A 85 -7.42 0.40 -10.11
C ALA A 85 -7.97 0.35 -8.68
N GLU A 86 -9.24 0.00 -8.54
CA GLU A 86 -9.86 -0.12 -7.24
C GLU A 86 -9.13 -1.16 -6.36
N GLY A 87 -8.93 -0.84 -5.08
CA GLY A 87 -8.19 -1.70 -4.15
C GLY A 87 -6.68 -1.49 -4.14
N LEU A 88 -6.10 -0.78 -5.11
CA LEU A 88 -4.69 -0.44 -5.09
C LEU A 88 -4.39 0.70 -4.10
N GLN A 89 -3.17 0.69 -3.59
CA GLN A 89 -2.65 1.69 -2.66
C GLN A 89 -1.46 2.41 -3.28
N ILE A 90 -1.40 3.74 -3.08
CA ILE A 90 -0.21 4.50 -3.44
C ILE A 90 0.95 4.14 -2.53
N ASP A 91 2.07 3.81 -3.13
CA ASP A 91 3.33 3.46 -2.47
C ASP A 91 4.46 4.33 -3.01
N ARG A 92 5.37 4.75 -2.13
CA ARG A 92 6.62 5.40 -2.55
C ARG A 92 7.70 4.35 -2.74
N ILE A 93 8.38 4.39 -3.87
CA ILE A 93 9.49 3.48 -4.20
C ILE A 93 10.59 3.64 -3.16
N ASP A 94 11.09 4.88 -3.00
CA ASP A 94 11.94 5.26 -1.87
C ASP A 94 11.08 5.84 -0.74
N ASN A 95 11.12 5.22 0.42
CA ASN A 95 10.41 5.64 1.62
C ASN A 95 10.92 6.97 2.22
N ASN A 96 12.11 7.40 1.83
CA ASN A 96 12.70 8.67 2.27
C ASN A 96 12.43 9.81 1.27
N GLY A 97 12.05 9.47 0.04
CA GLY A 97 11.71 10.44 -1.00
C GLY A 97 10.31 11.04 -0.85
N ASN A 98 10.06 12.11 -1.58
CA ASN A 98 8.79 12.82 -1.63
C ASN A 98 7.71 12.06 -2.41
N TYR A 99 6.49 12.53 -2.31
CA TYR A 99 5.39 12.09 -3.19
C TYR A 99 5.50 12.85 -4.51
N CYS A 100 5.94 12.18 -5.54
CA CYS A 100 6.03 12.68 -6.92
C CYS A 100 5.84 11.52 -7.91
N PRO A 101 5.58 11.82 -9.20
CA PRO A 101 5.37 10.80 -10.23
C PRO A 101 6.49 9.75 -10.30
N GLU A 102 7.74 10.18 -10.17
CA GLU A 102 8.93 9.33 -10.32
C GLU A 102 9.13 8.39 -9.13
N ASN A 103 8.65 8.80 -7.96
CA ASN A 103 8.84 8.04 -6.71
C ASN A 103 7.58 7.29 -6.27
N CYS A 104 6.49 7.33 -7.02
CA CYS A 104 5.23 6.72 -6.62
C CYS A 104 4.75 5.69 -7.63
N ARG A 105 4.06 4.68 -7.10
CA ARG A 105 3.42 3.61 -7.87
C ARG A 105 2.17 3.11 -7.17
N TRP A 106 1.35 2.38 -7.91
CA TRP A 106 0.20 1.67 -7.38
C TRP A 106 0.56 0.22 -7.11
N ILE A 107 0.29 -0.25 -5.90
CA ILE A 107 0.54 -1.63 -5.48
C ILE A 107 -0.66 -2.20 -4.74
N THR A 108 -0.73 -3.51 -4.69
CA THR A 108 -1.73 -4.22 -3.90
C THR A 108 -1.46 -4.05 -2.38
N ARG A 109 -2.50 -4.25 -1.58
CA ARG A 109 -2.36 -4.27 -0.11
C ARG A 109 -1.35 -5.33 0.36
N SER A 110 -1.31 -6.47 -0.32
CA SER A 110 -0.38 -7.57 -0.01
C SER A 110 1.08 -7.15 -0.24
N GLU A 111 1.39 -6.54 -1.39
CA GLU A 111 2.72 -6.02 -1.70
C GLU A 111 3.14 -4.93 -0.73
N ASN A 112 2.24 -3.99 -0.41
CA ASN A 112 2.51 -2.92 0.54
C ASN A 112 2.77 -3.46 1.97
N SER A 113 2.09 -4.53 2.36
CA SER A 113 2.33 -5.18 3.65
C SER A 113 3.68 -5.90 3.69
N ARG A 114 4.07 -6.57 2.60
CA ARG A 114 5.39 -7.21 2.48
C ARG A 114 6.54 -6.20 2.54
N LYS A 115 6.39 -5.05 1.88
CA LYS A 115 7.37 -3.95 1.96
C LYS A 115 7.53 -3.38 3.38
N LYS A 116 6.47 -3.41 4.18
CA LYS A 116 6.49 -2.96 5.58
C LYS A 116 7.01 -4.02 6.55
N SER A 117 7.21 -5.25 6.08
CA SER A 117 7.76 -6.30 6.94
C SER A 117 9.12 -5.83 7.45
N THR A 118 9.19 -5.53 8.74
CA THR A 118 10.42 -5.22 9.46
C THR A 118 11.24 -6.47 9.71
N THR A 119 10.74 -7.60 9.27
CA THR A 119 11.40 -8.89 9.44
C THR A 119 12.61 -8.93 8.53
N LYS A 120 13.78 -8.81 9.13
CA LYS A 120 15.09 -8.91 8.47
C LYS A 120 15.45 -10.34 8.09
N ILE A 121 14.53 -11.27 8.21
CA ILE A 121 14.74 -12.67 7.90
C ILE A 121 14.47 -12.87 6.42
N ASP A 122 15.50 -13.11 5.67
CA ASP A 122 15.45 -13.56 4.28
C ASP A 122 15.33 -15.10 4.19
N VAL A 123 15.34 -15.62 2.98
CA VAL A 123 15.22 -17.07 2.74
C VAL A 123 16.40 -17.84 3.30
N LEU A 124 17.62 -17.31 3.21
CA LEU A 124 18.84 -17.96 3.68
C LEU A 124 18.85 -18.02 5.22
N THR A 125 18.57 -16.90 5.86
CA THR A 125 18.42 -16.83 7.33
C THR A 125 17.31 -17.77 7.82
N ALA A 126 16.21 -17.90 7.07
CA ALA A 126 15.15 -18.85 7.45
C ALA A 126 15.57 -20.31 7.28
N GLN A 127 16.42 -20.63 6.32
CA GLN A 127 17.01 -21.97 6.20
C GLN A 127 17.96 -22.28 7.36
N GLU A 128 18.79 -21.31 7.76
CA GLU A 128 19.64 -21.42 8.94
C GLU A 128 18.81 -21.67 10.20
N ILE A 129 17.77 -20.88 10.44
CA ILE A 129 16.87 -21.11 11.59
C ILE A 129 16.29 -22.53 11.56
N ARG A 130 15.87 -23.02 10.40
CA ARG A 130 15.33 -24.40 10.28
C ARG A 130 16.36 -25.48 10.62
N SER A 131 17.63 -25.26 10.30
CA SER A 131 18.69 -26.22 10.64
C SER A 131 18.91 -26.34 12.15
N ARG A 132 18.50 -25.34 12.92
CA ARG A 132 18.64 -25.25 14.38
C ARG A 132 17.36 -25.70 15.12
N ILE A 133 16.67 -26.71 14.60
CA ILE A 133 15.37 -27.19 15.08
C ILE A 133 15.36 -27.65 16.55
N ASN A 134 16.50 -28.04 17.10
CA ASN A 134 16.64 -28.52 18.47
C ASN A 134 16.91 -27.42 19.50
N GLU A 135 17.04 -26.16 19.05
CA GLU A 135 17.30 -25.04 19.93
C GLU A 135 15.99 -24.41 20.45
N ASP A 136 16.10 -23.69 21.58
CA ASP A 136 14.94 -23.00 22.13
C ASP A 136 14.48 -21.85 21.23
N TRP A 137 13.20 -21.84 20.90
CA TRP A 137 12.63 -20.87 19.96
C TRP A 137 12.57 -19.46 20.53
N HIS A 138 12.61 -19.31 21.87
CA HIS A 138 12.67 -17.99 22.50
C HIS A 138 14.06 -17.39 22.34
N ASP A 139 15.10 -18.21 22.43
CA ASP A 139 16.47 -17.76 22.24
C ASP A 139 16.75 -17.42 20.78
N LEU A 140 16.28 -18.25 19.84
CA LEU A 140 16.29 -17.92 18.41
C LEU A 140 15.54 -16.61 18.12
N ALA A 141 14.38 -16.40 18.73
CA ALA A 141 13.62 -15.17 18.55
C ALA A 141 14.38 -13.92 19.04
N LYS A 142 15.10 -14.01 20.14
CA LYS A 142 15.97 -12.94 20.65
C LYS A 142 17.14 -12.69 19.71
N GLU A 143 17.84 -13.73 19.29
CA GLU A 143 19.01 -13.67 18.40
C GLU A 143 18.65 -13.01 17.08
N TYR A 144 17.61 -13.48 16.40
CA TYR A 144 17.15 -12.95 15.11
C TYR A 144 16.24 -11.71 15.23
N LYS A 145 16.06 -11.17 16.45
CA LYS A 145 15.26 -9.97 16.74
C LYS A 145 13.87 -10.01 16.11
N CYS A 146 13.20 -11.14 16.23
CA CYS A 146 11.84 -11.35 15.72
C CYS A 146 10.92 -11.93 16.82
N SER A 147 9.64 -12.08 16.52
CA SER A 147 8.70 -12.70 17.47
C SER A 147 8.87 -14.22 17.49
N HIS A 148 8.62 -14.84 18.65
CA HIS A 148 8.56 -16.30 18.80
C HIS A 148 7.61 -16.95 17.77
N GLY A 149 6.45 -16.33 17.52
CA GLY A 149 5.52 -16.80 16.49
C GLY A 149 6.11 -16.80 15.07
N ASN A 150 7.03 -15.87 14.77
CA ASN A 150 7.72 -15.87 13.47
C ASN A 150 8.69 -17.04 13.34
N ILE A 151 9.43 -17.38 14.42
CA ILE A 151 10.27 -18.58 14.46
C ILE A 151 9.41 -19.83 14.24
N TRP A 152 8.27 -19.92 14.94
CA TRP A 152 7.34 -21.03 14.77
C TRP A 152 6.87 -21.17 13.30
N PHE A 153 6.46 -20.08 12.65
CA PHE A 153 6.06 -20.10 11.24
C PHE A 153 7.19 -20.53 10.30
N ILE A 154 8.43 -20.13 10.59
CA ILE A 154 9.61 -20.53 9.80
C ILE A 154 9.88 -22.03 9.96
N MET A 155 9.90 -22.51 11.19
CA MET A 155 10.15 -23.93 11.52
C MET A 155 9.12 -24.85 10.88
N HIS A 156 7.86 -24.42 10.81
CA HIS A 156 6.77 -25.21 10.21
C HIS A 156 6.57 -24.95 8.70
N ASN A 157 7.52 -24.31 8.02
CA ASN A 157 7.48 -24.04 6.59
C ASN A 157 6.25 -23.22 6.13
N PHE A 158 5.74 -22.33 6.99
CA PHE A 158 4.65 -21.41 6.61
C PHE A 158 5.13 -20.15 5.90
N THR A 159 6.41 -19.79 6.02
CA THR A 159 6.99 -18.56 5.49
C THR A 159 8.43 -18.77 5.01
N HIS A 160 8.91 -17.87 4.15
CA HIS A 160 10.32 -17.81 3.71
C HIS A 160 10.81 -19.10 3.02
N MET A 161 9.96 -19.71 2.21
CA MET A 161 10.33 -20.86 1.40
C MET A 161 11.14 -20.42 0.16
N PRO A 162 12.17 -21.19 -0.26
CA PRO A 162 13.04 -20.84 -1.39
C PRO A 162 12.28 -20.71 -2.71
N ASP A 163 11.26 -21.50 -2.91
CA ASP A 163 10.41 -21.55 -4.11
C ASP A 163 9.14 -20.67 -4.00
N GLY A 164 8.98 -19.98 -2.88
CA GLY A 164 7.77 -19.19 -2.60
C GLY A 164 6.52 -20.05 -2.34
N VAL A 165 6.64 -21.38 -2.37
CA VAL A 165 5.52 -22.30 -2.13
C VAL A 165 5.41 -22.62 -0.65
N CYS A 166 4.36 -22.12 -0.01
CA CYS A 166 4.03 -22.48 1.35
C CYS A 166 3.25 -23.80 1.37
N THR A 167 3.92 -24.89 1.65
CA THR A 167 3.33 -26.24 1.64
C THR A 167 2.28 -26.48 2.74
N ALA A 168 2.27 -25.66 3.77
CA ALA A 168 1.37 -25.82 4.91
C ALA A 168 -0.06 -25.32 4.68
N LYS A 169 -0.33 -24.55 3.62
CA LYS A 169 -1.69 -24.05 3.33
C LYS A 169 -2.68 -25.12 2.89
N LEU A 170 -2.24 -26.34 2.66
CA LEU A 170 -3.08 -27.42 2.09
C LEU A 170 -3.71 -28.36 3.12
N ARG A 171 -3.36 -28.30 4.41
CA ARG A 171 -3.81 -29.31 5.37
C ARG A 171 -5.00 -28.97 6.26
N ASP A 172 -5.32 -27.70 6.54
CA ASP A 172 -6.22 -27.39 7.66
C ASP A 172 -7.60 -26.84 7.30
N ARG A 173 -8.05 -26.92 6.05
CA ARG A 173 -9.45 -26.58 5.72
C ARG A 173 -10.42 -27.75 5.64
N LYS A 174 -9.98 -29.00 5.86
CA LYS A 174 -10.83 -30.19 5.73
C LYS A 174 -11.19 -30.94 7.02
N GLN A 175 -10.81 -30.43 8.19
CA GLN A 175 -11.17 -31.08 9.46
C GLN A 175 -11.88 -30.13 10.43
N LYS A 176 -12.94 -29.47 9.99
CA LYS A 176 -14.00 -28.97 10.86
C LYS A 176 -15.33 -29.19 10.13
N LYS A 177 -15.83 -30.39 10.23
CA LYS A 177 -17.24 -30.74 10.18
C LYS A 177 -17.56 -31.49 11.45
#